data_cadefd485ae120dbc2c4c00f8b2d8208
#
_entry.id   cadefd485ae120dbc2c4c00f8b2d8208
#
_cell.length_a   1.000
_cell.length_b   1.000
_cell.length_c   1.000
_cell.angle_alpha   90.00
_cell.angle_beta   90.00
_cell.angle_gamma   90.00
#
_symmetry.space_group_name_H-M   'P 1'
#
loop_
_entity.id
_entity.type
_entity.pdbx_description
1 polymer ?
#
loop_
_entity_poly.entity_id
_entity_poly.type
_entity_poly.pdbx_seq_one_letter_code
_entity_poly.pdbx_strand_id
1 'polypeptide(L)'
;MLGRKHKQSLQRLVPYTSGRRVLMLGNQSSELGDPKAFFDAGTYETIDPDGGDYRDSLTDDLPALRQQYGAVVNIGTLEHIWDAHRAYCVAADMVHVGGYFIGHSPVSGYAMHGIHVTAWWAVLRFFRQNGFYIETAWFTDRNGNDIRYQNDKPVILWFVARRVEAVAEWVAPQQTYKDGTKPRPEDYLREFAGVLR
;
A
#
# COMPACT_ATOMS: atom_id res chain seq x y z
N MET A 1 -11.02 -6.41 -6.67
CA MET A 1 -11.03 -7.88 -6.94
C MET A 1 -9.63 -8.33 -7.30
N LEU A 2 -9.04 -9.23 -6.50
CA LEU A 2 -7.74 -9.85 -6.74
C LEU A 2 -7.87 -10.84 -7.91
N GLY A 3 -7.72 -10.34 -9.13
CA GLY A 3 -7.89 -11.14 -10.33
C GLY A 3 -6.64 -11.88 -10.76
N ARG A 4 -6.81 -12.92 -11.59
CA ARG A 4 -5.71 -13.71 -12.19
C ARG A 4 -4.64 -12.85 -12.89
N LYS A 5 -5.01 -11.65 -13.35
CA LYS A 5 -4.12 -10.70 -14.03
C LYS A 5 -2.95 -10.23 -13.16
N HIS A 6 -3.14 -10.14 -11.83
CA HIS A 6 -2.11 -9.67 -10.91
C HIS A 6 -1.36 -10.81 -10.18
N LYS A 7 -1.56 -12.06 -10.59
CA LYS A 7 -0.99 -13.24 -9.92
C LYS A 7 0.53 -13.13 -9.73
N GLN A 8 1.25 -12.67 -10.73
CA GLN A 8 2.71 -12.54 -10.66
C GLN A 8 3.14 -11.50 -9.60
N SER A 9 2.50 -10.33 -9.59
CA SER A 9 2.76 -9.31 -8.56
C SER A 9 2.42 -9.81 -7.17
N LEU A 10 1.29 -10.50 -7.01
CA LEU A 10 0.88 -11.08 -5.74
C LEU A 10 1.84 -12.17 -5.24
N GLN A 11 2.38 -13.00 -6.13
CA GLN A 11 3.39 -14.01 -5.78
C GLN A 11 4.69 -13.38 -5.24
N ARG A 12 5.07 -12.18 -5.71
CA ARG A 12 6.23 -11.44 -5.18
C ARG A 12 6.03 -10.99 -3.73
N LEU A 13 4.79 -10.97 -3.23
CA LEU A 13 4.46 -10.54 -1.87
C LEU A 13 4.58 -11.67 -0.83
N VAL A 14 4.49 -12.92 -1.27
CA VAL A 14 4.51 -14.10 -0.38
C VAL A 14 5.70 -14.09 0.61
N PRO A 15 6.95 -13.75 0.25
CA PRO A 15 8.06 -13.70 1.20
C PRO A 15 7.85 -12.72 2.37
N TYR A 16 6.98 -11.72 2.20
CA TYR A 16 6.71 -10.69 3.21
C TYR A 16 5.49 -11.01 4.08
N THR A 17 4.72 -12.04 3.72
CA THR A 17 3.50 -12.47 4.43
C THR A 17 3.65 -13.84 5.07
N SER A 18 4.56 -14.69 4.56
CA SER A 18 4.76 -16.07 4.98
C SER A 18 4.97 -16.20 6.50
N GLY A 19 4.16 -17.06 7.13
CA GLY A 19 4.17 -17.35 8.57
C GLY A 19 3.74 -16.19 9.48
N ARG A 20 3.34 -15.02 8.93
CA ARG A 20 3.01 -13.82 9.70
C ARG A 20 1.53 -13.74 10.04
N ARG A 21 1.19 -12.92 11.05
CA ARG A 21 -0.15 -12.41 11.24
C ARG A 21 -0.39 -11.33 10.20
N VAL A 22 -1.33 -11.56 9.29
CA VAL A 22 -1.65 -10.70 8.14
C VAL A 22 -3.02 -10.07 8.33
N LEU A 23 -3.10 -8.75 8.17
CA LEU A 23 -4.35 -8.01 8.04
C LEU A 23 -4.53 -7.55 6.59
N MET A 24 -5.64 -7.92 5.99
CA MET A 24 -6.08 -7.39 4.70
C MET A 24 -7.02 -6.21 4.92
N LEU A 25 -6.74 -5.09 4.28
CA LEU A 25 -7.64 -3.94 4.24
C LEU A 25 -8.71 -4.18 3.17
N GLY A 26 -9.99 -4.12 3.59
CA GLY A 26 -11.13 -4.46 2.75
C GLY A 26 -11.42 -5.96 2.72
N ASN A 27 -12.69 -6.31 2.69
CA ASN A 27 -13.16 -7.70 2.56
C ASN A 27 -13.18 -8.10 1.09
N GLN A 28 -12.01 -8.38 0.53
CA GLN A 28 -11.89 -8.71 -0.89
C GLN A 28 -12.13 -10.19 -1.15
N SER A 29 -13.19 -10.51 -1.90
CA SER A 29 -13.34 -11.83 -2.50
C SER A 29 -12.21 -12.05 -3.51
N SER A 30 -11.49 -13.15 -3.39
CA SER A 30 -10.36 -13.47 -4.24
C SER A 30 -10.74 -14.52 -5.29
N GLU A 31 -10.50 -14.25 -6.57
CA GLU A 31 -10.51 -15.27 -7.64
C GLU A 31 -9.32 -16.24 -7.53
N LEU A 32 -8.41 -15.99 -6.59
CA LEU A 32 -7.19 -16.78 -6.37
C LEU A 32 -7.38 -17.91 -5.35
N GLY A 33 -8.60 -18.09 -4.82
CA GLY A 33 -8.91 -19.07 -3.79
C GLY A 33 -8.76 -18.49 -2.38
N ASP A 34 -8.40 -19.33 -1.41
CA ASP A 34 -8.23 -18.92 -0.02
C ASP A 34 -7.04 -17.94 0.11
N PRO A 35 -7.28 -16.68 0.52
CA PRO A 35 -6.21 -15.70 0.66
C PRO A 35 -5.17 -16.08 1.72
N LYS A 36 -5.57 -16.76 2.79
CA LYS A 36 -4.64 -17.24 3.82
C LYS A 36 -3.62 -18.20 3.23
N ALA A 37 -4.09 -19.18 2.46
CA ALA A 37 -3.22 -20.14 1.78
C ALA A 37 -2.36 -19.47 0.69
N PHE A 38 -2.95 -18.51 -0.04
CA PHE A 38 -2.23 -17.78 -1.09
C PHE A 38 -1.05 -16.97 -0.56
N PHE A 39 -1.24 -16.26 0.58
CA PHE A 39 -0.20 -15.46 1.22
C PHE A 39 0.69 -16.27 2.16
N ASP A 40 0.46 -17.58 2.30
CA ASP A 40 1.17 -18.44 3.25
C ASP A 40 1.17 -17.85 4.67
N ALA A 41 0.05 -17.22 5.06
CA ALA A 41 -0.08 -16.49 6.30
C ALA A 41 -0.22 -17.43 7.51
N GLY A 42 0.43 -17.12 8.62
CA GLY A 42 0.21 -17.80 9.90
C GLY A 42 -1.22 -17.60 10.39
N THR A 43 -1.68 -16.34 10.42
CA THR A 43 -3.08 -15.95 10.55
C THR A 43 -3.44 -14.92 9.49
N TYR A 44 -4.71 -14.91 9.07
CA TYR A 44 -5.23 -13.97 8.09
C TYR A 44 -6.54 -13.40 8.59
N GLU A 45 -6.60 -12.09 8.69
CA GLU A 45 -7.76 -11.33 9.18
C GLU A 45 -8.06 -10.19 8.21
N THR A 46 -9.29 -9.72 8.22
CA THR A 46 -9.78 -8.66 7.34
C THR A 46 -10.41 -7.54 8.15
N ILE A 47 -10.28 -6.29 7.66
CA ILE A 47 -10.97 -5.13 8.21
C ILE A 47 -11.77 -4.42 7.13
N ASP A 48 -13.08 -4.31 7.32
CA ASP A 48 -14.01 -3.70 6.37
C ASP A 48 -15.30 -3.30 7.10
N PRO A 49 -15.84 -2.08 6.94
CA PRO A 49 -17.07 -1.65 7.61
C PRO A 49 -18.29 -2.53 7.29
N ASP A 50 -18.36 -3.07 6.08
CA ASP A 50 -19.50 -3.87 5.61
C ASP A 50 -19.35 -5.36 5.87
N GLY A 51 -18.17 -5.82 6.29
CA GLY A 51 -17.90 -7.24 6.56
C GLY A 51 -16.45 -7.49 6.94
N GLY A 52 -16.09 -8.71 7.29
CA GLY A 52 -14.73 -9.04 7.70
C GLY A 52 -14.65 -9.42 9.18
N ASP A 53 -13.44 -9.68 9.66
CA ASP A 53 -13.19 -10.05 11.05
C ASP A 53 -13.36 -8.83 11.98
N TYR A 54 -12.97 -7.66 11.48
CA TYR A 54 -13.20 -6.36 12.12
C TYR A 54 -14.12 -5.50 11.24
N ARG A 55 -15.23 -5.04 11.82
CA ARG A 55 -16.22 -4.17 11.15
C ARG A 55 -16.00 -2.71 11.52
N ASP A 56 -14.79 -2.23 11.29
CA ASP A 56 -14.34 -0.91 11.66
C ASP A 56 -13.94 -0.08 10.44
N SER A 57 -14.00 1.23 10.56
CA SER A 57 -13.51 2.16 9.55
C SER A 57 -12.03 2.46 9.77
N LEU A 58 -11.25 2.48 8.69
CA LEU A 58 -9.85 2.90 8.74
C LEU A 58 -9.65 4.41 9.03
N THR A 59 -10.74 5.17 9.17
CA THR A 59 -10.69 6.57 9.66
C THR A 59 -10.87 6.69 11.16
N ASP A 60 -11.28 5.61 11.83
CA ASP A 60 -11.47 5.58 13.28
C ASP A 60 -10.14 5.40 14.03
N ASP A 61 -10.15 5.64 15.33
CA ASP A 61 -9.03 5.28 16.20
C ASP A 61 -9.18 3.82 16.63
N LEU A 62 -8.22 2.97 16.26
CA LEU A 62 -8.25 1.53 16.47
C LEU A 62 -7.07 1.07 17.34
N PRO A 63 -7.01 1.50 18.62
CA PRO A 63 -5.86 1.27 19.50
C PRO A 63 -5.58 -0.21 19.74
N ALA A 64 -6.59 -1.06 19.73
CA ALA A 64 -6.43 -2.52 19.89
C ALA A 64 -5.68 -3.19 18.74
N LEU A 65 -5.64 -2.57 17.56
CA LEU A 65 -4.98 -3.11 16.37
C LEU A 65 -3.57 -2.53 16.16
N ARG A 66 -3.18 -1.51 16.91
CA ARG A 66 -1.87 -0.85 16.78
C ARG A 66 -0.74 -1.84 17.00
N GLN A 67 0.19 -1.88 16.05
CA GLN A 67 1.40 -2.71 16.07
C GLN A 67 1.14 -4.21 16.30
N GLN A 68 0.00 -4.72 15.85
CA GLN A 68 -0.40 -6.12 16.05
C GLN A 68 -0.01 -7.04 14.88
N TYR A 69 0.31 -6.48 13.70
CA TYR A 69 0.44 -7.27 12.49
C TYR A 69 1.87 -7.32 11.96
N GLY A 70 2.27 -8.52 11.53
CA GLY A 70 3.51 -8.77 10.82
C GLY A 70 3.46 -8.32 9.37
N ALA A 71 2.26 -8.27 8.79
CA ALA A 71 2.01 -7.63 7.51
C ALA A 71 0.60 -7.02 7.47
N VAL A 72 0.49 -5.80 6.94
CA VAL A 72 -0.77 -5.14 6.58
C VAL A 72 -0.80 -4.99 5.07
N VAL A 73 -1.86 -5.45 4.43
CA VAL A 73 -1.98 -5.54 2.97
C VAL A 73 -3.13 -4.67 2.49
N ASN A 74 -2.81 -3.65 1.69
CA ASN A 74 -3.77 -2.83 0.94
C ASN A 74 -3.75 -3.23 -0.53
N ILE A 75 -4.86 -3.74 -1.04
CA ILE A 75 -5.01 -4.02 -2.47
C ILE A 75 -6.31 -3.41 -2.96
N GLY A 76 -6.25 -2.12 -3.30
CA GLY A 76 -7.41 -1.44 -3.87
C GLY A 76 -8.48 -1.05 -2.85
N THR A 77 -8.11 -0.64 -1.63
CA THR A 77 -9.04 -0.20 -0.59
C THR A 77 -8.87 1.28 -0.25
N LEU A 78 -7.64 1.73 0.00
CA LEU A 78 -7.40 3.08 0.53
C LEU A 78 -7.78 4.19 -0.46
N GLU A 79 -7.76 3.94 -1.76
CA GLU A 79 -8.23 4.88 -2.79
C GLU A 79 -9.75 5.14 -2.75
N HIS A 80 -10.51 4.33 -2.05
CA HIS A 80 -11.95 4.49 -1.88
C HIS A 80 -12.35 5.23 -0.59
N ILE A 81 -11.39 5.61 0.26
CA ILE A 81 -11.64 6.29 1.52
C ILE A 81 -11.41 7.78 1.36
N TRP A 82 -12.41 8.61 1.74
CA TRP A 82 -12.35 10.08 1.57
C TRP A 82 -11.16 10.70 2.29
N ASP A 83 -10.95 10.40 3.57
CA ASP A 83 -9.78 10.81 4.33
C ASP A 83 -8.64 9.79 4.15
N ALA A 84 -8.07 9.77 2.95
CA ALA A 84 -7.00 8.83 2.61
C ALA A 84 -5.77 9.00 3.51
N HIS A 85 -5.41 10.24 3.91
CA HIS A 85 -4.27 10.46 4.80
C HIS A 85 -4.49 9.79 6.16
N ARG A 86 -5.66 10.00 6.77
CA ARG A 86 -6.00 9.35 8.04
C ARG A 86 -5.99 7.83 7.91
N ALA A 87 -6.57 7.31 6.84
CA ALA A 87 -6.62 5.87 6.60
C ALA A 87 -5.20 5.25 6.41
N TYR A 88 -4.30 5.94 5.73
CA TYR A 88 -2.89 5.52 5.65
C TYR A 88 -2.21 5.53 7.02
N CYS A 89 -2.44 6.56 7.85
CA CYS A 89 -1.88 6.63 9.21
C CYS A 89 -2.36 5.45 10.06
N VAL A 90 -3.67 5.21 10.10
CA VAL A 90 -4.27 4.12 10.88
C VAL A 90 -3.76 2.76 10.42
N ALA A 91 -3.78 2.51 9.12
CA ALA A 91 -3.33 1.24 8.55
C ALA A 91 -1.82 0.99 8.77
N ALA A 92 -0.99 2.03 8.62
CA ALA A 92 0.45 1.91 8.85
C ALA A 92 0.77 1.70 10.35
N ASP A 93 -0.04 2.26 11.27
CA ASP A 93 0.15 2.08 12.71
C ASP A 93 -0.16 0.64 13.18
N MET A 94 -0.94 -0.11 12.43
CA MET A 94 -1.22 -1.52 12.71
C MET A 94 -0.01 -2.44 12.50
N VAL A 95 0.98 -2.03 11.68
CA VAL A 95 2.20 -2.79 11.42
C VAL A 95 3.12 -2.70 12.62
N HIS A 96 3.59 -3.81 13.20
CA HIS A 96 4.60 -3.76 14.26
C HIS A 96 5.99 -3.40 13.69
N VAL A 97 6.91 -2.94 14.55
CA VAL A 97 8.32 -2.70 14.15
C VAL A 97 8.93 -4.02 13.66
N GLY A 98 9.55 -4.00 12.49
CA GLY A 98 10.04 -5.19 11.77
C GLY A 98 9.01 -5.85 10.85
N GLY A 99 7.74 -5.44 10.92
CA GLY A 99 6.68 -5.88 10.01
C GLY A 99 6.63 -5.08 8.70
N TYR A 100 5.68 -5.44 7.83
CA TYR A 100 5.58 -4.90 6.48
C TYR A 100 4.22 -4.26 6.21
N PHE A 101 4.24 -3.12 5.55
CA PHE A 101 3.09 -2.62 4.83
C PHE A 101 3.25 -2.95 3.35
N ILE A 102 2.24 -3.58 2.77
CA ILE A 102 2.21 -3.99 1.37
C ILE A 102 1.11 -3.20 0.68
N GLY A 103 1.46 -2.41 -0.32
CA GLY A 103 0.54 -1.53 -0.99
C GLY A 103 0.39 -1.82 -2.48
N HIS A 104 -0.85 -1.69 -2.93
CA HIS A 104 -1.25 -1.62 -4.32
C HIS A 104 -2.19 -0.43 -4.46
N SER A 105 -1.85 0.51 -5.33
CA SER A 105 -2.66 1.71 -5.55
C SER A 105 -2.63 2.16 -7.00
N PRO A 106 -3.78 2.57 -7.58
CA PRO A 106 -3.79 3.26 -8.86
C PRO A 106 -3.10 4.63 -8.71
N VAL A 107 -2.16 4.94 -9.59
CA VAL A 107 -1.34 6.16 -9.50
C VAL A 107 -1.36 7.02 -10.75
N SER A 108 -1.99 6.57 -11.82
CA SER A 108 -2.21 7.30 -13.07
C SER A 108 -3.30 6.66 -13.91
N GLY A 109 -4.00 7.45 -14.74
CA GLY A 109 -4.90 6.98 -15.79
C GLY A 109 -6.17 6.24 -15.36
N TYR A 110 -6.50 6.26 -14.08
CA TYR A 110 -7.72 5.62 -13.52
C TYR A 110 -8.79 6.65 -13.20
N ALA A 111 -9.18 7.46 -14.20
CA ALA A 111 -10.34 8.32 -14.07
C ALA A 111 -11.59 7.51 -13.66
N MET A 112 -12.32 7.99 -12.66
CA MET A 112 -13.54 7.34 -12.14
C MET A 112 -13.33 6.00 -11.41
N HIS A 113 -12.08 5.65 -11.05
CA HIS A 113 -11.79 4.51 -10.19
C HIS A 113 -11.38 4.99 -8.79
N GLY A 114 -12.20 4.70 -7.81
CA GLY A 114 -12.02 5.20 -6.45
C GLY A 114 -12.31 6.71 -6.31
N ILE A 115 -12.08 7.23 -5.12
CA ILE A 115 -12.22 8.65 -4.80
C ILE A 115 -10.89 9.38 -5.08
N HIS A 116 -9.77 8.68 -4.91
CA HIS A 116 -8.44 9.24 -5.04
C HIS A 116 -7.56 8.44 -6.00
N VAL A 117 -6.79 9.18 -6.81
CA VAL A 117 -5.60 8.67 -7.51
C VAL A 117 -4.42 9.39 -6.92
N THR A 118 -3.67 8.72 -6.06
CA THR A 118 -2.58 9.35 -5.31
C THR A 118 -1.29 9.28 -6.11
N ALA A 119 -0.54 10.39 -6.15
CA ALA A 119 0.78 10.41 -6.77
C ALA A 119 1.69 9.35 -6.13
N TRP A 120 2.28 8.46 -6.95
CA TRP A 120 3.10 7.34 -6.49
C TRP A 120 4.23 7.74 -5.54
N TRP A 121 4.90 8.85 -5.83
CA TRP A 121 6.00 9.38 -5.01
C TRP A 121 5.50 9.85 -3.63
N ALA A 122 4.27 10.38 -3.55
CA ALA A 122 3.69 10.81 -2.28
C ALA A 122 3.42 9.61 -1.37
N VAL A 123 2.93 8.48 -1.93
CA VAL A 123 2.75 7.24 -1.19
C VAL A 123 4.09 6.75 -0.62
N LEU A 124 5.12 6.63 -1.46
CA LEU A 124 6.43 6.15 -0.99
C LEU A 124 7.09 7.10 0.02
N ARG A 125 6.95 8.43 -0.18
CA ARG A 125 7.44 9.41 0.79
C ARG A 125 6.72 9.33 2.13
N PHE A 126 5.39 9.15 2.11
CA PHE A 126 4.64 8.96 3.35
C PHE A 126 5.27 7.86 4.21
N PHE A 127 5.52 6.70 3.65
CA PHE A 127 6.13 5.60 4.40
C PHE A 127 7.56 5.92 4.85
N ARG A 128 8.41 6.48 3.98
CA ARG A 128 9.79 6.84 4.34
C ARG A 128 9.88 7.89 5.45
N GLN A 129 9.00 8.87 5.45
CA GLN A 129 8.98 9.93 6.46
C GLN A 129 8.39 9.48 7.80
N ASN A 130 7.69 8.34 7.81
CA ASN A 130 6.98 7.82 8.95
C ASN A 130 7.55 6.47 9.46
N GLY A 131 8.87 6.33 9.43
CA GLY A 131 9.55 5.21 10.06
C GLY A 131 9.52 3.90 9.27
N PHE A 132 9.36 3.98 7.94
CA PHE A 132 9.43 2.81 7.07
C PHE A 132 10.61 2.90 6.08
N TYR A 133 11.21 1.75 5.82
CA TYR A 133 12.16 1.55 4.72
C TYR A 133 11.42 0.89 3.54
N ILE A 134 11.56 1.45 2.33
CA ILE A 134 10.97 0.85 1.13
C ILE A 134 11.87 -0.27 0.64
N GLU A 135 11.42 -1.51 0.79
CA GLU A 135 12.17 -2.69 0.36
C GLU A 135 12.18 -2.86 -1.16
N THR A 136 11.03 -2.61 -1.78
CA THR A 136 10.87 -2.70 -3.24
C THR A 136 9.61 -1.96 -3.68
N ALA A 137 9.63 -1.47 -4.93
CA ALA A 137 8.45 -0.94 -5.60
C ALA A 137 8.54 -1.24 -7.11
N TRP A 138 7.38 -1.43 -7.75
CA TRP A 138 7.30 -1.61 -9.21
C TRP A 138 5.95 -1.11 -9.72
N PHE A 139 5.88 -0.94 -11.03
CA PHE A 139 4.66 -0.50 -11.69
C PHE A 139 4.12 -1.59 -12.59
N THR A 140 2.79 -1.72 -12.62
CA THR A 140 2.09 -2.58 -13.59
C THR A 140 1.03 -1.79 -14.34
N ASP A 141 0.68 -2.29 -15.53
CA ASP A 141 -0.54 -1.90 -16.21
C ASP A 141 -1.77 -2.57 -15.55
N ARG A 142 -2.96 -2.24 -16.05
CA ARG A 142 -4.22 -2.85 -15.58
C ARG A 142 -4.35 -4.35 -15.85
N ASN A 143 -3.44 -4.92 -16.65
CA ASN A 143 -3.40 -6.36 -16.96
C ASN A 143 -2.38 -7.10 -16.10
N GLY A 144 -1.64 -6.38 -15.23
CA GLY A 144 -0.63 -6.94 -14.34
C GLY A 144 0.74 -7.13 -14.98
N ASN A 145 0.97 -6.59 -16.19
CA ASN A 145 2.29 -6.60 -16.83
C ASN A 145 3.18 -5.53 -16.21
N ASP A 146 4.43 -5.86 -15.93
CA ASP A 146 5.42 -4.89 -15.47
C ASP A 146 5.66 -3.81 -16.54
N ILE A 147 5.63 -2.55 -16.13
CA ILE A 147 5.86 -1.40 -17.02
C ILE A 147 6.76 -0.36 -16.35
N ARG A 148 7.35 0.53 -17.15
CA ARG A 148 7.88 1.79 -16.64
C ARG A 148 6.75 2.77 -16.39
N TYR A 149 6.92 3.63 -15.39
CA TYR A 149 5.93 4.66 -15.08
C TYR A 149 5.65 5.58 -16.28
N GLN A 150 4.38 5.84 -16.56
CA GLN A 150 3.89 6.72 -17.63
C GLN A 150 2.71 7.53 -17.10
N ASN A 151 2.76 8.85 -17.23
CA ASN A 151 1.73 9.75 -16.69
C ASN A 151 0.37 9.68 -17.41
N ASP A 152 0.36 9.26 -18.66
CA ASP A 152 -0.78 9.29 -19.57
C ASP A 152 -1.51 7.95 -19.69
N LYS A 153 -1.04 6.94 -18.98
CA LYS A 153 -1.61 5.58 -19.03
C LYS A 153 -2.07 5.10 -17.66
N PRO A 154 -2.99 4.13 -17.62
CA PRO A 154 -3.34 3.44 -16.37
C PRO A 154 -2.13 2.72 -15.79
N VAL A 155 -1.68 3.19 -14.63
CA VAL A 155 -0.53 2.64 -13.90
C VAL A 155 -0.92 2.32 -12.47
N ILE A 156 -0.52 1.16 -12.01
CA ILE A 156 -0.66 0.69 -10.64
C ILE A 156 0.72 0.64 -10.01
N LEU A 157 0.87 1.27 -8.87
CA LEU A 157 2.04 1.12 -8.00
C LEU A 157 1.84 -0.09 -7.10
N TRP A 158 2.85 -0.95 -7.04
CA TRP A 158 3.03 -1.98 -6.03
C TRP A 158 4.26 -1.63 -5.19
N PHE A 159 4.18 -1.81 -3.89
CA PHE A 159 5.34 -1.59 -3.03
C PHE A 159 5.28 -2.42 -1.75
N VAL A 160 6.45 -2.64 -1.16
CA VAL A 160 6.62 -3.22 0.16
C VAL A 160 7.46 -2.27 0.99
N ALA A 161 6.94 -1.88 2.15
CA ALA A 161 7.59 -1.00 3.10
C ALA A 161 7.73 -1.71 4.45
N ARG A 162 8.96 -1.84 4.97
CA ARG A 162 9.22 -2.44 6.28
C ARG A 162 9.26 -1.35 7.35
N ARG A 163 8.50 -1.52 8.42
CA ARG A 163 8.54 -0.60 9.56
C ARG A 163 9.86 -0.79 10.32
N VAL A 164 10.66 0.26 10.40
CA VAL A 164 11.97 0.23 11.09
C VAL A 164 11.92 0.92 12.45
N GLU A 165 10.96 1.83 12.64
CA GLU A 165 10.76 2.53 13.91
C GLU A 165 9.27 2.91 14.10
N ALA A 166 8.86 3.13 15.34
CA ALA A 166 7.58 3.72 15.66
C ALA A 166 7.70 5.24 15.67
N VAL A 167 6.73 5.94 15.10
CA VAL A 167 6.66 7.40 15.10
C VAL A 167 5.61 7.88 16.12
N ALA A 168 5.88 8.99 16.78
CA ALA A 168 4.95 9.62 17.70
C ALA A 168 3.85 10.39 16.96
N GLU A 169 4.21 10.99 15.83
CA GLU A 169 3.30 11.77 14.98
C GLU A 169 3.49 11.38 13.51
N TRP A 170 2.38 11.33 12.79
CA TRP A 170 2.36 11.02 11.36
C TRP A 170 2.51 12.28 10.53
N VAL A 171 3.45 12.27 9.59
CA VAL A 171 3.76 13.41 8.73
C VAL A 171 3.17 13.18 7.33
N ALA A 172 2.35 14.13 6.88
CA ALA A 172 1.87 14.12 5.50
C ALA A 172 2.99 14.49 4.52
N PRO A 173 3.14 13.77 3.40
CA PRO A 173 4.13 14.09 2.40
C PRO A 173 3.80 15.43 1.74
N GLN A 174 4.80 16.30 1.62
CA GLN A 174 4.67 17.57 0.95
C GLN A 174 5.43 17.57 -0.37
N GLN A 175 4.86 18.22 -1.38
CA GLN A 175 5.57 18.52 -2.60
C GLN A 175 6.59 19.62 -2.31
N THR A 176 7.88 19.27 -2.31
CA THR A 176 8.96 20.23 -2.13
C THR A 176 9.29 20.91 -3.46
N TYR A 177 9.45 22.23 -3.41
CA TYR A 177 9.93 23.02 -4.53
C TYR A 177 11.39 23.42 -4.23
N LYS A 178 12.29 23.19 -5.19
CA LYS A 178 13.63 23.78 -5.17
C LYS A 178 13.59 25.03 -6.03
N ASP A 179 14.04 26.14 -5.49
CA ASP A 179 14.17 27.41 -6.20
C ASP A 179 12.90 27.89 -6.92
N GLY A 180 11.73 27.62 -6.33
CA GLY A 180 10.44 28.01 -6.90
C GLY A 180 9.97 27.17 -8.09
N THR A 181 10.73 26.15 -8.48
CA THR A 181 10.34 25.25 -9.58
C THR A 181 9.66 23.99 -9.05
N LYS A 182 8.59 23.55 -9.75
CA LYS A 182 7.96 22.27 -9.45
C LYS A 182 8.93 21.13 -9.73
N PRO A 183 9.09 20.16 -8.79
CA PRO A 183 9.81 18.93 -9.07
C PRO A 183 9.17 18.24 -10.28
N ARG A 184 10.00 17.78 -11.20
CA ARG A 184 9.55 17.01 -12.36
C ARG A 184 9.44 15.52 -11.98
N PRO A 185 8.66 14.72 -12.70
CA PRO A 185 8.56 13.28 -12.46
C PRO A 185 9.91 12.56 -12.38
N GLU A 186 10.89 12.99 -13.18
CA GLU A 186 12.25 12.43 -13.19
C GLU A 186 13.01 12.65 -11.86
N ASP A 187 12.72 13.73 -11.15
CA ASP A 187 13.37 14.02 -9.86
C ASP A 187 12.91 13.01 -8.81
N TYR A 188 11.63 12.63 -8.83
CA TYR A 188 11.10 11.57 -7.98
C TYR A 188 11.59 10.19 -8.40
N LEU A 189 11.70 9.90 -9.70
CA LEU A 189 12.26 8.63 -10.17
C LEU A 189 13.71 8.46 -9.70
N ARG A 190 14.52 9.53 -9.65
CA ARG A 190 15.88 9.50 -9.08
C ARG A 190 15.86 9.26 -7.58
N GLU A 191 14.94 9.90 -6.85
CA GLU A 191 14.82 9.72 -5.39
C GLU A 191 14.59 8.26 -5.00
N PHE A 192 13.84 7.51 -5.81
CA PHE A 192 13.47 6.12 -5.55
C PHE A 192 14.17 5.13 -6.48
N ALA A 193 15.20 5.53 -7.24
CA ALA A 193 15.87 4.68 -8.23
C ALA A 193 16.44 3.37 -7.64
N GLY A 194 16.86 3.41 -6.36
CA GLY A 194 17.38 2.22 -5.67
C GLY A 194 16.35 1.16 -5.31
N VAL A 195 15.05 1.48 -5.37
CA VAL A 195 13.95 0.58 -4.94
C VAL A 195 12.92 0.30 -6.05
N LEU A 196 12.86 1.13 -7.07
CA LEU A 196 12.02 0.92 -8.26
C LEU A 196 12.64 -0.15 -9.16
N ARG A 197 11.83 -1.13 -9.56
CA ARG A 197 12.20 -2.26 -10.44
C ARG A 197 11.39 -2.23 -11.73
#